data_13cdab4ddc755e2480680096eacf838c
#
_entry.id   13cdab4ddc755e2480680096eacf838c
#
_cell.length_a   1.000
_cell.length_b   1.000
_cell.length_c   1.000
_cell.angle_alpha   90.00
_cell.angle_beta   90.00
_cell.angle_gamma   90.00
#
_symmetry.space_group_name_H-M   'P 1'
#
loop_
_entity.id
_entity.type
_entity.pdbx_description
1 polymer ?
#
loop_
_entity_poly.entity_id
_entity_poly.type
_entity_poly.pdbx_seq_one_letter_code
_entity_poly.pdbx_strand_id
1 'polypeptide(L)'
;IKKVIIPIAKDYGVKRIYLFGSYAKGNANEKSDVDLLVEKGKPMSLLKLSGMRQSVQDALQLSVDVVTTTGIEEDFHKEIAGTEILIYEE
;
A
#
# COMPACT_ATOMS: atom_id res chain seq x y z
N ILE A 1 -7.82 7.77 -4.26
CA ILE A 1 -7.00 6.81 -3.46
C ILE A 1 -5.78 7.51 -2.88
N LYS A 2 -4.99 8.16 -3.71
CA LYS A 2 -3.75 8.80 -3.27
C LYS A 2 -3.98 9.83 -2.15
N LYS A 3 -4.96 10.70 -2.30
CA LYS A 3 -5.25 11.76 -1.33
C LYS A 3 -5.66 11.21 0.04
N VAL A 4 -6.26 10.03 0.06
CA VAL A 4 -6.69 9.37 1.29
C VAL A 4 -5.51 8.71 1.99
N ILE A 5 -4.63 8.09 1.21
CA ILE A 5 -3.53 7.28 1.75
C ILE A 5 -2.40 8.14 2.30
N ILE A 6 -2.10 9.27 1.67
CA ILE A 6 -0.96 10.11 2.07
C ILE A 6 -1.01 10.52 3.55
N PRO A 7 -2.12 11.05 4.10
CA PRO A 7 -2.17 11.40 5.52
C PRO A 7 -1.97 10.19 6.43
N ILE A 8 -2.54 9.05 6.05
CA ILE A 8 -2.41 7.82 6.84
C ILE A 8 -0.96 7.36 6.84
N ALA A 9 -0.30 7.39 5.68
CA ALA A 9 1.10 7.00 5.56
C ALA A 9 1.99 7.87 6.46
N LYS A 10 1.75 9.15 6.50
CA LYS A 10 2.50 10.07 7.37
C LYS A 10 2.30 9.76 8.83
N ASP A 11 1.06 9.45 9.23
CA ASP A 11 0.73 9.13 10.63
C ASP A 11 1.44 7.87 11.10
N TYR A 12 1.60 6.90 10.22
CA TYR A 12 2.24 5.63 10.56
C TYR A 12 3.75 5.62 10.29
N GLY A 13 4.27 6.65 9.64
CA GLY A 13 5.71 6.80 9.44
C GLY A 13 6.34 5.81 8.49
N VAL A 14 5.59 5.33 7.50
CA VAL A 14 6.14 4.43 6.49
C VAL A 14 7.01 5.20 5.50
N LYS A 15 7.91 4.49 4.81
CA LYS A 15 8.83 5.11 3.87
C LYS A 15 8.21 5.37 2.51
N ARG A 16 7.57 4.35 1.94
CA ARG A 16 6.93 4.44 0.62
C ARG A 16 5.71 3.55 0.58
N ILE A 17 4.75 3.94 -0.25
CA ILE A 17 3.59 3.10 -0.57
C ILE A 17 3.40 3.07 -2.07
N TYR A 18 3.24 1.88 -2.62
CA TYR A 18 2.94 1.67 -4.04
C TYR A 18 1.57 1.03 -4.17
N LEU A 19 0.84 1.43 -5.20
CA LEU A 19 -0.39 0.77 -5.60
C LEU A 19 -0.07 -0.20 -6.72
N PHE A 20 -0.55 -1.43 -6.63
CA PHE A 20 -0.36 -2.41 -7.69
C PHE A 20 -1.64 -3.22 -7.90
N GLY A 21 -1.61 -4.22 -8.79
CA GLY A 21 -2.78 -5.04 -9.09
C GLY A 21 -3.80 -4.34 -9.96
N SER A 22 -5.07 -4.71 -9.81
CA SER A 22 -6.16 -4.23 -10.67
C SER A 22 -6.32 -2.72 -10.70
N TYR A 23 -6.18 -2.07 -9.54
CA TYR A 23 -6.31 -0.61 -9.46
C TYR A 23 -5.18 0.12 -10.17
N ALA A 24 -3.96 -0.42 -10.11
CA ALA A 24 -2.82 0.16 -10.81
C ALA A 24 -2.95 -0.01 -12.32
N LYS A 25 -3.53 -1.12 -12.77
CA LYS A 25 -3.72 -1.42 -14.19
C LYS A 25 -4.95 -0.73 -14.79
N GLY A 26 -5.81 -0.15 -13.96
CA GLY A 26 -7.01 0.53 -14.43
C GLY A 26 -8.15 -0.38 -14.81
N ASN A 27 -8.10 -1.66 -14.43
CA ASN A 27 -9.17 -2.62 -14.71
C ASN A 27 -9.90 -3.10 -13.45
N ALA A 28 -9.84 -2.31 -12.38
CA ALA A 28 -10.54 -2.60 -11.14
C ALA A 28 -12.06 -2.47 -11.32
N ASN A 29 -12.80 -3.28 -10.55
CA ASN A 29 -14.25 -3.20 -10.47
C ASN A 29 -14.69 -3.20 -9.00
N GLU A 30 -16.00 -3.21 -8.75
CA GLU A 30 -16.56 -3.13 -7.38
C GLU A 30 -16.07 -4.25 -6.45
N LYS A 31 -15.65 -5.37 -7.00
CA LYS A 31 -15.18 -6.51 -6.22
C LYS A 31 -13.67 -6.57 -6.11
N SER A 32 -12.96 -5.67 -6.76
CA SER A 32 -11.50 -5.66 -6.72
C SER A 32 -10.98 -5.16 -5.38
N ASP A 33 -9.92 -5.80 -4.88
CA ASP A 33 -9.22 -5.35 -3.69
C ASP A 33 -8.18 -4.30 -4.09
N VAL A 34 -7.91 -3.39 -3.16
CA VAL A 34 -6.82 -2.43 -3.32
C VAL A 34 -5.55 -3.09 -2.81
N ASP A 35 -4.57 -3.27 -3.70
CA ASP A 35 -3.30 -3.92 -3.35
C ASP A 35 -2.23 -2.86 -3.13
N LEU A 36 -1.70 -2.82 -1.91
CA LEU A 36 -0.67 -1.84 -1.53
C LEU A 36 0.62 -2.55 -1.12
N LEU A 37 1.73 -2.08 -1.64
CA LEU A 37 3.06 -2.46 -1.19
C LEU A 37 3.59 -1.35 -0.32
N VAL A 38 3.88 -1.67 0.94
CA VAL A 38 4.36 -0.69 1.92
C VAL A 38 5.82 -0.98 2.26
N GLU A 39 6.70 -0.04 1.94
CA GLU A 39 8.07 -0.07 2.42
C GLU A 39 8.09 0.58 3.79
N LYS A 40 8.37 -0.20 4.82
CA LYS A 40 8.29 0.27 6.20
C LYS A 40 9.40 1.26 6.55
N GLY A 41 10.59 1.06 6.05
CA GLY A 41 11.76 1.86 6.41
C GLY A 41 12.23 1.60 7.84
N LYS A 42 11.32 1.50 8.77
CA LYS A 42 11.57 1.18 10.19
C LYS A 42 10.74 -0.03 10.57
N PRO A 43 11.18 -0.83 11.55
CA PRO A 43 10.36 -1.93 12.03
C PRO A 43 9.00 -1.46 12.53
N MET A 44 7.94 -2.17 12.15
CA MET A 44 6.58 -1.90 12.59
C MET A 44 5.97 -3.17 13.17
N SER A 45 5.24 -3.03 14.26
CA SER A 45 4.52 -4.15 14.83
C SER A 45 3.36 -4.56 13.92
N LEU A 46 2.95 -5.82 14.01
CA LEU A 46 1.78 -6.30 13.28
C LEU A 46 0.52 -5.54 13.67
N LEU A 47 0.42 -5.17 14.94
CA LEU A 47 -0.72 -4.41 15.44
C LEU A 47 -0.79 -3.04 14.75
N LYS A 48 0.35 -2.38 14.59
CA LYS A 48 0.41 -1.08 13.93
C LYS A 48 0.04 -1.20 12.45
N LEU A 49 0.56 -2.24 11.77
CA LEU A 49 0.23 -2.50 10.36
C LEU A 49 -1.26 -2.79 10.18
N SER A 50 -1.85 -3.58 11.07
CA SER A 50 -3.28 -3.87 11.03
C SER A 50 -4.10 -2.61 11.21
N GLY A 51 -3.69 -1.72 12.10
CA GLY A 51 -4.33 -0.43 12.29
C GLY A 51 -4.29 0.43 11.05
N MET A 52 -3.14 0.47 10.38
CA MET A 52 -2.98 1.22 9.14
C MET A 52 -3.89 0.67 8.05
N ARG A 53 -3.89 -0.64 7.86
CA ARG A 53 -4.77 -1.30 6.90
C ARG A 53 -6.24 -0.97 7.17
N GLN A 54 -6.66 -1.06 8.43
CA GLN A 54 -8.02 -0.76 8.82
C GLN A 54 -8.37 0.70 8.54
N SER A 55 -7.46 1.62 8.84
CA SER A 55 -7.67 3.04 8.56
C SER A 55 -7.87 3.29 7.07
N VAL A 56 -7.06 2.64 6.23
CA VAL A 56 -7.20 2.78 4.78
C VAL A 56 -8.52 2.18 4.30
N GLN A 57 -8.90 1.00 4.78
CA GLN A 57 -10.17 0.38 4.41
C GLN A 57 -11.36 1.24 4.80
N ASP A 58 -11.35 1.81 6.00
CA ASP A 58 -12.43 2.67 6.47
C ASP A 58 -12.53 3.94 5.63
N ALA A 59 -11.40 4.52 5.28
CA ALA A 59 -11.38 5.76 4.50
C ALA A 59 -11.81 5.55 3.05
N LEU A 60 -11.41 4.43 2.44
CA LEU A 60 -11.72 4.11 1.04
C LEU A 60 -13.04 3.36 0.88
N GLN A 61 -13.55 2.73 1.94
CA GLN A 61 -14.73 1.85 1.87
C GLN A 61 -14.52 0.68 0.91
N LEU A 62 -13.29 0.19 0.83
CA LEU A 62 -12.89 -0.91 -0.05
C LEU A 62 -12.03 -1.89 0.72
N SER A 63 -12.02 -3.15 0.28
CA SER A 63 -11.09 -4.14 0.82
C SER A 63 -9.66 -3.79 0.40
N VAL A 64 -8.74 -3.85 1.34
CA VAL A 64 -7.34 -3.48 1.12
C VAL A 64 -6.44 -4.63 1.54
N ASP A 65 -5.54 -5.04 0.66
CA ASP A 65 -4.48 -5.97 0.97
C ASP A 65 -3.17 -5.19 1.09
N VAL A 66 -2.47 -5.41 2.19
CA VAL A 66 -1.19 -4.74 2.44
C VAL A 66 -0.08 -5.77 2.46
N VAL A 67 0.88 -5.60 1.56
CA VAL A 67 2.12 -6.38 1.54
C VAL A 67 3.23 -5.47 2.02
N THR A 68 4.00 -5.91 3.00
CA THR A 68 5.07 -5.10 3.57
C THR A 68 6.44 -5.58 3.13
N THR A 69 7.37 -4.65 3.02
CA THR A 69 8.75 -4.95 2.66
C THR A 69 9.68 -4.02 3.42
N THR A 70 10.92 -4.46 3.60
CA THR A 70 11.97 -3.59 4.15
C THR A 70 12.64 -2.78 3.05
N GLY A 71 12.22 -2.95 1.80
CA GLY A 71 12.78 -2.24 0.67
C GLY A 71 13.89 -2.98 -0.05
N ILE A 72 14.19 -4.21 0.36
CA ILE A 72 15.28 -5.01 -0.20
C ILE A 72 14.81 -6.29 -0.89
N GLU A 73 13.52 -6.51 -0.99
CA GLU A 73 12.95 -7.67 -1.70
C GLU A 73 12.87 -7.38 -3.20
N GLU A 74 14.02 -7.41 -3.87
CA GLU A 74 14.10 -7.14 -5.31
C GLU A 74 13.21 -8.05 -6.15
N ASP A 75 13.08 -9.32 -5.77
CA ASP A 75 12.25 -10.27 -6.51
C ASP A 75 10.80 -9.86 -6.54
N PHE A 76 10.28 -9.32 -5.43
CA PHE A 76 8.91 -8.83 -5.39
C PHE A 76 8.74 -7.63 -6.32
N HIS A 77 9.69 -6.69 -6.30
CA HIS A 77 9.65 -5.53 -7.19
C HIS A 77 9.68 -5.93 -8.66
N LYS A 78 10.40 -6.99 -9.01
CA LYS A 78 10.43 -7.51 -10.38
C LYS A 78 9.08 -8.04 -10.80
N GLU A 79 8.36 -8.71 -9.91
CA GLU A 79 7.04 -9.27 -10.20
C GLU A 79 6.01 -8.21 -10.53
N ILE A 80 6.11 -7.03 -9.91
CA ILE A 80 5.16 -5.94 -10.11
C ILE A 80 5.75 -4.81 -10.96
N ALA A 81 6.99 -4.96 -11.44
CA ALA A 81 7.66 -3.90 -12.21
C ALA A 81 6.84 -3.52 -13.44
N GLY A 82 6.67 -2.20 -13.63
CA GLY A 82 5.88 -1.65 -14.73
C GLY A 82 4.39 -1.58 -14.44
N THR A 83 3.92 -2.14 -13.33
CA THR A 83 2.51 -2.10 -12.97
C THR A 83 2.25 -1.33 -11.68
N GLU A 84 3.27 -1.12 -10.85
CA GLU A 84 3.11 -0.39 -9.60
C GLU A 84 3.10 1.12 -9.83
N ILE A 85 2.34 1.81 -9.00
CA ILE A 85 2.27 3.28 -9.02
C ILE A 85 2.71 3.77 -7.64
N LEU A 86 3.72 4.62 -7.60
CA LEU A 86 4.16 5.23 -6.34
C LEU A 86 3.09 6.22 -5.87
N ILE A 87 2.52 5.96 -4.69
CA ILE A 87 1.49 6.82 -4.10
C ILE A 87 2.10 7.78 -3.09
N TYR A 88 3.03 7.30 -2.28
CA TYR A 88 3.61 8.08 -1.19
C TYR A 88 5.09 7.78 -1.08
N GLU A 89 5.86 8.82 -0.84
CA GLU A 89 7.29 8.72 -0.52
C GLU A 89 7.62 9.75 0.55
N GLU A 90 8.30 9.28 1.58
CA GLU A 90 8.77 10.11 2.67
C GLU A 90 9.75 11.18 2.21
#